data_648d677eadf35c40443fefefe2440566
#
_entry.id   648d677eadf35c40443fefefe2440566
#
_cell.length_a   1.000
_cell.length_b   1.000
_cell.length_c   1.000
_cell.angle_alpha   90.00
_cell.angle_beta   90.00
_cell.angle_gamma   90.00
#
_symmetry.space_group_name_H-M   'P 1'
#
loop_
_entity.id
_entity.type
_entity.pdbx_description
1 polymer ?
#
loop_
_entity_poly.entity_id
_entity_poly.type
_entity_poly.pdbx_seq_one_letter_code
_entity_poly.pdbx_strand_id
1 'polypeptide(L)'
;MLSGAATGKVSTEEGAADATYSDHTNTGLDSVGWYWYNICNNGETTSNGPSSGIAGYGTHEVGKKAANALGLYDMSGNVWEWCYDWYDSVSTGDVTDPSCASSNISPCRVVRGGGWTGGARNASICFRDRCDPGDKYDFLGIRISRSAK
;
A
#
# COMPACT_ATOMS: atom_id res chain seq x y z
N MET A 1 -3.30 -2.22 -16.98
CA MET A 1 -3.99 -2.39 -15.69
C MET A 1 -3.37 -3.57 -14.97
N LEU A 2 -2.57 -3.33 -13.96
CA LEU A 2 -2.03 -4.39 -13.11
C LEU A 2 -3.11 -4.74 -12.07
N SER A 3 -4.00 -5.64 -12.42
CA SER A 3 -5.08 -6.14 -11.57
C SER A 3 -4.59 -7.16 -10.53
N GLY A 4 -3.44 -6.97 -9.98
CA GLY A 4 -2.82 -8.03 -9.21
C GLY A 4 -2.24 -7.65 -7.86
N ALA A 5 -2.43 -6.44 -7.42
CA ALA A 5 -2.19 -6.13 -6.03
C ALA A 5 -3.37 -6.67 -5.23
N ALA A 6 -3.13 -7.36 -4.18
CA ALA A 6 -4.13 -8.00 -3.31
C ALA A 6 -5.18 -8.83 -4.09
N THR A 7 -4.90 -10.08 -4.36
CA THR A 7 -5.91 -11.09 -4.75
C THR A 7 -6.83 -11.44 -3.60
N GLY A 8 -6.50 -11.04 -2.38
CA GLY A 8 -7.50 -10.96 -1.33
C GLY A 8 -8.52 -9.93 -1.77
N LYS A 9 -9.79 -10.24 -1.73
CA LYS A 9 -10.88 -9.30 -1.85
C LYS A 9 -10.67 -8.18 -0.82
N VAL A 10 -9.80 -7.23 -1.15
CA VAL A 10 -10.00 -5.89 -0.69
C VAL A 10 -11.27 -5.53 -1.43
N SER A 11 -12.36 -5.55 -0.70
CA SER A 11 -13.68 -5.66 -1.26
C SER A 11 -13.94 -4.55 -2.26
N THR A 12 -14.77 -4.84 -3.23
CA THR A 12 -15.44 -3.88 -4.10
C THR A 12 -16.17 -2.76 -3.35
N GLU A 13 -16.14 -2.75 -2.03
CA GLU A 13 -16.71 -1.77 -1.12
C GLU A 13 -15.77 -0.60 -0.80
N GLU A 14 -14.58 -0.59 -1.37
CA GLU A 14 -13.57 0.47 -1.19
C GLU A 14 -13.96 1.85 -1.73
N GLY A 15 -15.06 1.96 -2.41
CA GLY A 15 -15.61 3.25 -2.83
C GLY A 15 -16.47 3.93 -1.78
N ALA A 16 -16.90 3.24 -0.75
CA ALA A 16 -17.61 3.81 0.35
C ALA A 16 -16.59 4.31 1.39
N ALA A 17 -16.57 5.60 1.61
CA ALA A 17 -15.93 6.20 2.78
C ALA A 17 -16.74 5.76 4.02
N ASP A 18 -16.70 4.47 4.33
CA ASP A 18 -17.37 3.94 5.50
C ASP A 18 -16.43 4.05 6.69
N ALA A 19 -16.79 4.93 7.61
CA ALA A 19 -16.17 5.07 8.91
C ALA A 19 -16.31 3.81 9.79
N THR A 20 -17.02 2.80 9.31
CA THR A 20 -17.23 1.51 10.00
C THR A 20 -16.38 0.38 9.44
N TYR A 21 -15.45 0.68 8.51
CA TYR A 21 -14.53 -0.32 7.99
C TYR A 21 -13.65 -0.85 9.11
N SER A 22 -13.97 -2.05 9.58
CA SER A 22 -13.10 -2.70 10.54
C SER A 22 -11.90 -3.25 9.79
N ASP A 23 -10.80 -2.56 9.87
CA ASP A 23 -9.52 -2.94 9.30
C ASP A 23 -8.94 -4.25 9.88
N HIS A 24 -9.65 -4.84 10.85
CA HIS A 24 -9.10 -5.87 11.72
C HIS A 24 -9.05 -7.28 11.12
N THR A 25 -9.80 -7.54 10.08
CA THR A 25 -9.90 -8.90 9.53
C THR A 25 -10.01 -8.85 8.01
N ASN A 26 -8.91 -8.64 7.34
CA ASN A 26 -8.87 -8.82 5.90
C ASN A 26 -8.03 -10.04 5.56
N THR A 27 -8.64 -11.23 5.60
CA THR A 27 -7.96 -12.50 5.38
C THR A 27 -7.25 -12.57 4.03
N GLY A 28 -7.74 -11.83 3.04
CA GLY A 28 -7.08 -11.73 1.74
C GLY A 28 -5.79 -10.93 1.84
N LEU A 29 -5.82 -9.77 2.49
CA LEU A 29 -4.64 -8.94 2.70
C LEU A 29 -3.64 -9.62 3.64
N ASP A 30 -4.12 -10.34 4.67
CA ASP A 30 -3.27 -11.06 5.61
C ASP A 30 -2.31 -12.04 4.92
N SER A 31 -2.74 -12.61 3.80
CA SER A 31 -1.93 -13.55 3.04
C SER A 31 -0.86 -12.90 2.17
N VAL A 32 -1.03 -11.65 1.76
CA VAL A 32 -0.18 -10.98 0.75
C VAL A 32 0.56 -9.74 1.25
N GLY A 33 0.21 -9.21 2.42
CA GLY A 33 0.75 -7.94 2.90
C GLY A 33 0.95 -7.85 4.41
N TRP A 34 1.82 -6.93 4.80
CA TRP A 34 2.07 -6.56 6.19
C TRP A 34 1.48 -5.17 6.45
N TYR A 35 0.56 -5.08 7.38
CA TYR A 35 -0.13 -3.85 7.74
C TYR A 35 -0.37 -3.79 9.26
N TRP A 36 -0.85 -2.69 9.80
CA TRP A 36 -0.94 -2.41 11.22
C TRP A 36 -1.43 -3.57 12.10
N TYR A 37 -2.43 -4.33 11.64
CA TYR A 37 -3.04 -5.37 12.47
C TYR A 37 -2.33 -6.71 12.43
N ASN A 38 -1.43 -6.94 11.50
CA ASN A 38 -0.73 -8.22 11.36
C ASN A 38 0.81 -8.13 11.38
N ILE A 39 1.38 -6.97 11.69
CA ILE A 39 2.85 -6.78 11.71
C ILE A 39 3.54 -7.48 12.89
N CYS A 40 2.81 -7.82 13.95
CA CYS A 40 3.35 -8.51 15.12
C CYS A 40 2.82 -9.93 15.20
N ASN A 41 3.26 -10.68 16.24
CA ASN A 41 2.74 -12.01 16.56
C ASN A 41 2.81 -13.02 15.40
N ASN A 42 3.91 -13.02 14.64
CA ASN A 42 4.09 -13.88 13.46
C ASN A 42 3.04 -13.67 12.35
N GLY A 43 2.43 -12.48 12.30
CA GLY A 43 1.43 -12.13 11.31
C GLY A 43 -0.01 -12.45 11.73
N GLU A 44 -0.23 -12.80 12.99
CA GLU A 44 -1.59 -12.94 13.53
C GLU A 44 -2.26 -11.57 13.66
N THR A 45 -3.46 -11.47 13.14
CA THR A 45 -4.24 -10.24 13.19
C THR A 45 -4.72 -9.94 14.61
N THR A 46 -4.51 -8.72 15.06
CA THR A 46 -5.01 -8.27 16.38
C THR A 46 -6.07 -7.20 16.22
N SER A 47 -7.08 -7.21 17.11
CA SER A 47 -8.20 -6.27 17.04
C SER A 47 -7.85 -4.83 17.36
N ASN A 48 -6.73 -4.59 18.05
CA ASN A 48 -6.34 -3.26 18.52
C ASN A 48 -5.03 -2.76 17.88
N GLY A 49 -4.45 -3.55 16.98
CA GLY A 49 -3.10 -3.31 16.48
C GLY A 49 -2.03 -3.48 17.56
N PRO A 50 -0.77 -3.54 17.16
CA PRO A 50 0.34 -3.69 18.09
C PRO A 50 0.72 -2.38 18.76
N SER A 51 1.33 -2.49 19.94
CA SER A 51 2.03 -1.39 20.58
C SER A 51 3.51 -1.40 20.21
N SER A 52 4.16 -0.24 20.22
CA SER A 52 5.60 -0.15 20.02
C SER A 52 6.35 -0.97 21.09
N GLY A 53 7.43 -1.61 20.69
CA GLY A 53 8.23 -2.47 21.57
C GLY A 53 7.83 -3.94 21.59
N ILE A 54 6.78 -4.33 20.88
CA ILE A 54 6.44 -5.75 20.66
C ILE A 54 7.33 -6.31 19.55
N ALA A 55 7.76 -7.56 19.69
CA ALA A 55 8.54 -8.24 18.64
C ALA A 55 7.80 -8.25 17.31
N GLY A 56 8.50 -7.85 16.23
CA GLY A 56 7.94 -7.72 14.90
C GLY A 56 7.31 -6.35 14.60
N TYR A 57 7.35 -5.41 15.54
CA TYR A 57 6.87 -4.04 15.28
C TYR A 57 7.80 -3.32 14.30
N GLY A 58 7.32 -3.11 13.09
CA GLY A 58 8.10 -2.46 12.02
C GLY A 58 7.96 -3.15 10.67
N THR A 59 8.94 -2.90 9.81
CA THR A 59 9.04 -3.54 8.49
C THR A 59 9.42 -5.01 8.60
N HIS A 60 8.98 -5.79 7.64
CA HIS A 60 9.31 -7.20 7.52
C HIS A 60 10.23 -7.47 6.33
N GLU A 61 10.92 -8.61 6.38
CA GLU A 61 11.69 -9.11 5.26
C GLU A 61 10.79 -9.32 4.04
N VAL A 62 11.24 -8.84 2.88
CA VAL A 62 10.48 -8.92 1.63
C VAL A 62 10.30 -10.37 1.16
N GLY A 63 9.19 -10.62 0.45
CA GLY A 63 8.91 -11.94 -0.13
C GLY A 63 8.49 -13.01 0.88
N LYS A 64 8.06 -12.64 2.09
CA LYS A 64 7.59 -13.59 3.11
C LYS A 64 6.09 -13.86 3.07
N LYS A 65 5.33 -13.02 2.41
CA LYS A 65 3.91 -13.24 2.13
C LYS A 65 3.71 -13.86 0.74
N ALA A 66 2.49 -14.22 0.39
CA ALA A 66 2.22 -14.80 -0.92
C ALA A 66 2.38 -13.77 -2.05
N ALA A 67 2.89 -14.23 -3.18
CA ALA A 67 2.92 -13.42 -4.40
C ALA A 67 1.51 -13.28 -4.99
N ASN A 68 1.29 -12.20 -5.73
CA ASN A 68 0.09 -12.07 -6.56
C ASN A 68 0.16 -12.98 -7.81
N ALA A 69 -0.91 -12.96 -8.63
CA ALA A 69 -0.99 -13.78 -9.85
C ALA A 69 0.11 -13.51 -10.90
N LEU A 70 0.83 -12.38 -10.77
CA LEU A 70 1.96 -12.02 -11.63
C LEU A 70 3.31 -12.41 -11.02
N GLY A 71 3.32 -13.08 -9.87
CA GLY A 71 4.54 -13.44 -9.16
C GLY A 71 5.20 -12.27 -8.42
N LEU A 72 4.50 -11.15 -8.18
CA LEU A 72 5.00 -9.98 -7.48
C LEU A 72 4.65 -10.07 -6.00
N TYR A 73 5.63 -9.82 -5.15
CA TYR A 73 5.52 -9.83 -3.69
C TYR A 73 5.38 -8.41 -3.15
N ASP A 74 4.78 -8.29 -1.97
CA ASP A 74 4.71 -7.06 -1.17
C ASP A 74 4.12 -5.85 -1.93
N MET A 75 3.16 -6.12 -2.84
CA MET A 75 2.45 -5.06 -3.57
C MET A 75 1.43 -4.32 -2.69
N SER A 76 1.16 -4.86 -1.52
CA SER A 76 0.26 -4.30 -0.52
C SER A 76 0.91 -4.41 0.85
N GLY A 77 1.06 -3.29 1.55
CA GLY A 77 1.65 -3.25 2.90
C GLY A 77 3.18 -3.22 2.91
N ASN A 78 3.75 -3.51 4.04
CA ASN A 78 5.15 -3.40 4.42
C ASN A 78 5.61 -1.93 4.45
N VAL A 79 5.96 -1.34 3.31
CA VAL A 79 6.29 0.08 3.19
C VAL A 79 5.53 0.73 2.06
N TRP A 80 5.21 2.01 2.22
CA TRP A 80 4.77 2.84 1.11
C TRP A 80 5.86 2.92 0.05
N GLU A 81 5.48 2.90 -1.22
CA GLU A 81 6.40 2.96 -2.34
C GLU A 81 6.24 4.26 -3.11
N TRP A 82 7.35 4.98 -3.32
CA TRP A 82 7.38 6.17 -4.14
C TRP A 82 6.96 5.88 -5.58
N CYS A 83 6.09 6.74 -6.11
CA CYS A 83 5.80 6.80 -7.55
C CYS A 83 6.48 8.01 -8.19
N TYR A 84 6.67 7.93 -9.50
CA TYR A 84 7.25 9.02 -10.29
C TYR A 84 6.34 10.25 -10.35
N ASP A 85 5.03 10.04 -10.30
CA ASP A 85 4.05 11.11 -10.48
C ASP A 85 3.99 12.07 -9.29
N TRP A 86 3.78 13.35 -9.59
CA TRP A 86 3.33 14.32 -8.61
C TRP A 86 1.88 14.03 -8.22
N TYR A 87 1.53 14.36 -6.99
CA TYR A 87 0.19 14.13 -6.49
C TYR A 87 -0.77 15.17 -7.07
N ASP A 88 -1.77 14.70 -7.79
CA ASP A 88 -2.85 15.50 -8.36
C ASP A 88 -4.16 14.71 -8.38
N SER A 89 -5.26 15.38 -8.73
CA SER A 89 -6.54 14.75 -8.99
C SER A 89 -6.42 13.74 -10.14
N VAL A 90 -7.12 12.63 -10.00
CA VAL A 90 -7.20 11.63 -11.08
C VAL A 90 -8.23 12.12 -12.10
N SER A 91 -7.84 12.14 -13.38
CA SER A 91 -8.76 12.45 -14.47
C SER A 91 -9.90 11.44 -14.53
N THR A 92 -11.12 11.94 -14.70
CA THR A 92 -12.29 11.11 -14.98
C THR A 92 -12.40 10.92 -16.48
N GLY A 93 -12.22 9.72 -16.97
CA GLY A 93 -12.30 9.37 -18.38
C GLY A 93 -11.14 8.52 -18.86
N ASP A 94 -11.20 8.10 -20.11
CA ASP A 94 -10.14 7.32 -20.74
C ASP A 94 -8.91 8.21 -20.99
N VAL A 95 -7.79 7.80 -20.46
CA VAL A 95 -6.49 8.46 -20.65
C VAL A 95 -5.46 7.44 -21.10
N THR A 96 -4.58 7.86 -21.99
CA THR A 96 -3.45 7.04 -22.45
C THR A 96 -2.20 7.51 -21.73
N ASP A 97 -1.49 6.58 -21.09
CA ASP A 97 -0.25 6.84 -20.32
C ASP A 97 -0.34 8.07 -19.40
N PRO A 98 -1.32 8.09 -18.48
CA PRO A 98 -1.49 9.24 -17.61
C PRO A 98 -0.25 9.42 -16.75
N SER A 99 0.31 10.60 -16.78
CA SER A 99 1.42 10.98 -15.91
C SER A 99 1.22 12.40 -15.39
N CYS A 100 1.55 12.63 -14.15
CA CYS A 100 1.63 13.97 -13.58
C CYS A 100 3.10 14.34 -13.38
N ALA A 101 3.71 14.88 -14.44
CA ALA A 101 5.13 15.25 -14.44
C ALA A 101 5.42 16.59 -13.78
N SER A 102 4.38 17.38 -13.43
CA SER A 102 4.52 18.75 -12.93
C SER A 102 4.13 18.88 -11.46
N SER A 103 4.94 19.60 -10.70
CA SER A 103 4.68 19.96 -9.30
C SER A 103 3.76 21.21 -9.14
N ASN A 104 3.15 21.70 -10.22
CA ASN A 104 2.43 22.98 -10.19
C ASN A 104 1.20 22.98 -9.26
N ILE A 105 0.63 21.82 -8.96
CA ILE A 105 -0.57 21.68 -8.13
C ILE A 105 -0.22 21.22 -6.72
N SER A 106 0.73 20.29 -6.59
CA SER A 106 1.18 19.78 -5.29
C SER A 106 2.70 19.60 -5.28
N PRO A 107 3.39 20.01 -4.21
CA PRO A 107 4.82 19.75 -4.06
C PRO A 107 5.12 18.29 -3.66
N CYS A 108 4.09 17.47 -3.50
CA CYS A 108 4.23 16.08 -3.02
C CYS A 108 4.23 15.09 -4.18
N ARG A 109 4.94 14.00 -4.01
CA ARG A 109 4.89 12.82 -4.88
C ARG A 109 3.83 11.84 -4.41
N VAL A 110 3.30 11.06 -5.34
CA VAL A 110 2.40 9.95 -5.03
C VAL A 110 3.19 8.85 -4.32
N VAL A 111 2.59 8.26 -3.28
CA VAL A 111 3.02 7.01 -2.67
C VAL A 111 1.88 5.99 -2.73
N ARG A 112 2.21 4.73 -2.86
CA ARG A 112 1.27 3.64 -3.09
C ARG A 112 1.61 2.41 -2.23
N GLY A 113 0.68 1.46 -2.19
CA GLY A 113 0.88 0.16 -1.58
C GLY A 113 0.52 0.08 -0.11
N GLY A 114 0.46 1.20 0.59
CA GLY A 114 0.32 1.18 2.04
C GLY A 114 1.59 0.75 2.77
N GLY A 115 1.63 0.91 4.06
CA GLY A 115 2.76 0.53 4.89
C GLY A 115 2.33 -0.15 6.18
N TRP A 116 3.30 -0.67 6.91
CA TRP A 116 3.09 -1.38 8.17
C TRP A 116 2.40 -0.54 9.26
N THR A 117 2.44 0.79 9.15
CA THR A 117 1.77 1.71 10.08
C THR A 117 0.31 1.99 9.74
N GLY A 118 -0.17 1.55 8.57
CA GLY A 118 -1.51 1.82 8.07
C GLY A 118 -2.45 0.64 8.19
N GLY A 119 -3.76 0.92 8.21
CA GLY A 119 -4.79 -0.10 8.15
C GLY A 119 -4.94 -0.71 6.75
N ALA A 120 -5.75 -1.74 6.61
CA ALA A 120 -5.95 -2.48 5.35
C ALA A 120 -6.40 -1.59 4.19
N ARG A 121 -7.18 -0.54 4.47
CA ARG A 121 -7.61 0.44 3.46
C ARG A 121 -6.44 1.08 2.73
N ASN A 122 -5.36 1.39 3.44
CA ASN A 122 -4.19 2.04 2.86
C ASN A 122 -3.45 1.12 1.88
N ALA A 123 -3.54 -0.19 2.09
CA ALA A 123 -2.94 -1.21 1.23
C ALA A 123 -3.79 -1.55 -0.01
N SER A 124 -4.94 -0.90 -0.17
CA SER A 124 -5.83 -1.06 -1.31
C SER A 124 -5.18 -0.61 -2.61
N ILE A 125 -5.51 -1.30 -3.71
CA ILE A 125 -5.00 -0.97 -5.05
C ILE A 125 -5.48 0.39 -5.57
N CYS A 126 -6.57 0.92 -5.02
CA CYS A 126 -7.11 2.23 -5.40
C CYS A 126 -6.55 3.35 -4.54
N PHE A 127 -6.01 3.04 -3.37
CA PHE A 127 -5.58 4.06 -2.43
C PHE A 127 -4.28 4.73 -2.92
N ARG A 128 -4.27 6.04 -2.87
CA ARG A 128 -3.13 6.90 -3.17
C ARG A 128 -2.92 7.84 -2.01
N ASP A 129 -1.69 7.98 -1.59
CA ASP A 129 -1.30 9.02 -0.65
C ASP A 129 -0.16 9.84 -1.22
N ARG A 130 0.35 10.79 -0.47
CA ARG A 130 1.36 11.74 -0.88
C ARG A 130 2.37 12.01 0.22
N CYS A 131 3.63 12.19 -0.17
CA CYS A 131 4.68 12.65 0.71
C CYS A 131 5.50 13.75 0.02
N ASP A 132 6.10 14.63 0.81
CA ASP A 132 7.08 15.58 0.31
C ASP A 132 8.33 14.81 -0.16
N PRO A 133 8.93 15.12 -1.31
CA PRO A 133 10.13 14.44 -1.80
C PRO A 133 11.32 14.46 -0.84
N GLY A 134 11.34 15.36 0.12
CA GLY A 134 12.34 15.42 1.18
C GLY A 134 12.09 14.51 2.36
N ASP A 135 10.90 13.92 2.47
CA ASP A 135 10.50 13.09 3.60
C ASP A 135 11.28 11.77 3.65
N LYS A 136 11.59 11.38 4.88
CA LYS A 136 12.28 10.12 5.19
C LYS A 136 11.61 9.48 6.40
N TYR A 137 10.90 8.39 6.15
CA TYR A 137 10.18 7.65 7.17
C TYR A 137 10.56 6.17 7.11
N ASP A 138 10.48 5.48 8.23
CA ASP A 138 10.74 4.04 8.36
C ASP A 138 9.68 3.16 7.67
N PHE A 139 8.55 3.76 7.30
CA PHE A 139 7.47 3.13 6.55
C PHE A 139 7.45 3.52 5.05
N LEU A 140 8.48 4.20 4.54
CA LEU A 140 8.54 4.71 3.17
C LEU A 140 9.74 4.12 2.42
N GLY A 141 9.50 3.51 1.28
CA GLY A 141 10.48 2.79 0.49
C GLY A 141 10.34 3.01 -1.01
N ILE A 142 10.95 2.15 -1.78
CA ILE A 142 11.01 2.23 -3.23
C ILE A 142 10.92 0.84 -3.88
N ARG A 143 10.24 0.79 -5.02
CA ARG A 143 10.27 -0.37 -5.93
C ARG A 143 10.79 0.06 -7.29
N ILE A 144 11.88 -0.56 -7.73
CA ILE A 144 12.48 -0.29 -9.04
C ILE A 144 11.87 -1.22 -10.08
N SER A 145 11.49 -0.66 -11.22
CA SER A 145 11.05 -1.41 -12.40
C SER A 145 11.88 -1.03 -13.62
N ARG A 146 11.96 -1.95 -14.57
CA ARG A 146 12.58 -1.69 -15.88
C ARG A 146 11.78 -2.38 -16.98
N SER A 147 11.85 -1.86 -18.18
CA SER A 147 11.30 -2.54 -19.35
C SER A 147 12.03 -3.86 -19.59
N ALA A 148 11.29 -4.89 -19.94
CA ALA A 148 11.89 -6.10 -20.48
C ALA A 148 12.61 -5.77 -21.81
N LYS A 149 13.77 -6.39 -22.02
CA LYS A 149 14.45 -6.33 -23.31
C LYS A 149 13.82 -7.29 -24.29
#